data_fd7107466eefbca14540a6a0f9fd0281
#
_entry.id   fd7107466eefbca14540a6a0f9fd0281
#
_cell.length_a   1.000
_cell.length_b   1.000
_cell.length_c   1.000
_cell.angle_alpha   90.00
_cell.angle_beta   90.00
_cell.angle_gamma   90.00
#
_symmetry.space_group_name_H-M   'P 1'
#
loop_
_entity.id
_entity.type
_entity.pdbx_description
1 polymer ?
#
loop_
_entity_poly.entity_id
_entity_poly.type
_entity_poly.pdbx_seq_one_letter_code
_entity_poly.pdbx_strand_id
1 'polypeptide(L)'
;TLADSLDTSIPTLATVLQANGYNTGLVGKWHIKSQPQGFDYYSIFYDQGEYRDPTFIESSDPWPGNRPFGERVPGFSTDLVAEKAINWIKQQDSNQPFLMCCHFKATHEPYDYPTRMEHLYDGVTFPEPENFLDWGPETNGRSFKGQTLEELGHRWRVASKDPDKWWCRYPGLPFNTDGMQRTTARRAIYQKLIRDYLRCGATIDDNIGKLLKTLDEMGIADNTIVVYVSDQGYFLGEHGFFDKRMFYEEAARMPFVIRYPKKIPAGKRLKDLILNIDFAPTLAEFAGVKMENVQGHSFTGNLEGKTPADWRKEIYYRYWTN
;
A
#
# COMPACT_ATOMS: atom_id res chain seq x y z
N THR A 1 -10.37 10.96 9.99
CA THR A 1 -10.56 9.50 10.26
C THR A 1 -11.11 8.82 9.00
N LEU A 2 -11.16 7.49 8.98
CA LEU A 2 -11.80 6.72 7.90
C LEU A 2 -13.30 7.02 7.73
N ALA A 3 -13.90 7.69 8.69
CA ALA A 3 -15.31 8.11 8.66
C ALA A 3 -15.51 9.48 8.03
N ASP A 4 -14.45 10.26 7.85
CA ASP A 4 -14.56 11.65 7.43
C ASP A 4 -14.42 11.77 5.91
N SER A 5 -15.16 12.70 5.33
CA SER A 5 -14.98 13.12 3.96
C SER A 5 -13.71 13.98 3.82
N LEU A 6 -13.09 13.98 2.65
CA LEU A 6 -12.04 14.93 2.33
C LEU A 6 -12.61 16.36 2.36
N ASP A 7 -11.85 17.27 2.95
CA ASP A 7 -12.09 18.70 2.81
C ASP A 7 -11.62 19.12 1.40
N THR A 8 -12.57 19.32 0.50
CA THR A 8 -12.30 19.69 -0.89
C THR A 8 -11.75 21.11 -1.05
N SER A 9 -11.73 21.92 0.00
CA SER A 9 -11.08 23.23 0.00
C SER A 9 -9.55 23.15 0.12
N ILE A 10 -9.04 22.00 0.58
CA ILE A 10 -7.60 21.77 0.71
C ILE A 10 -7.07 21.14 -0.59
N PRO A 11 -6.14 21.83 -1.30
CA PRO A 11 -5.58 21.31 -2.53
C PRO A 11 -4.77 20.05 -2.28
N THR A 12 -4.99 19.03 -3.13
CA THR A 12 -4.19 17.81 -3.17
C THR A 12 -3.13 17.90 -4.27
N LEU A 13 -2.15 16.99 -4.26
CA LEU A 13 -1.20 16.90 -5.37
C LEU A 13 -1.92 16.75 -6.72
N ALA A 14 -2.96 15.92 -6.79
CA ALA A 14 -3.72 15.70 -8.01
C ALA A 14 -4.41 16.97 -8.50
N THR A 15 -5.12 17.70 -7.61
CA THR A 15 -5.80 18.95 -7.99
C THR A 15 -4.81 20.03 -8.46
N VAL A 16 -3.64 20.11 -7.82
CA VAL A 16 -2.61 21.09 -8.19
C VAL A 16 -1.98 20.74 -9.55
N LEU A 17 -1.63 19.47 -9.78
CA LEU A 17 -1.05 19.06 -11.06
C LEU A 17 -2.06 19.16 -12.20
N GLN A 18 -3.31 18.76 -11.99
CA GLN A 18 -4.38 18.93 -12.98
C GLN A 18 -4.55 20.40 -13.39
N ALA A 19 -4.60 21.32 -12.41
CA ALA A 19 -4.70 22.75 -12.67
C ALA A 19 -3.48 23.31 -13.41
N ASN A 20 -2.35 22.60 -13.43
CA ASN A 20 -1.13 22.95 -14.15
C ASN A 20 -0.90 22.11 -15.43
N GLY A 21 -1.96 21.56 -16.00
CA GLY A 21 -1.94 20.93 -17.32
C GLY A 21 -1.48 19.47 -17.34
N TYR A 22 -1.40 18.81 -16.19
CA TYR A 22 -1.16 17.36 -16.14
C TYR A 22 -2.45 16.59 -16.42
N ASN A 23 -2.38 15.53 -17.20
CA ASN A 23 -3.40 14.48 -17.21
C ASN A 23 -3.26 13.65 -15.93
N THR A 24 -4.37 13.42 -15.24
CA THR A 24 -4.34 12.78 -13.91
C THR A 24 -5.19 11.53 -13.87
N GLY A 25 -4.58 10.43 -13.47
CA GLY A 25 -5.23 9.12 -13.35
C GLY A 25 -5.06 8.49 -11.98
N LEU A 26 -6.08 7.76 -11.54
CA LEU A 26 -6.09 6.99 -10.29
C LEU A 26 -6.70 5.62 -10.55
N VAL A 27 -5.98 4.55 -10.19
CA VAL A 27 -6.49 3.19 -10.30
C VAL A 27 -6.29 2.43 -9.00
N GLY A 28 -7.30 1.69 -8.56
CA GLY A 28 -7.21 0.74 -7.47
C GLY A 28 -7.82 1.21 -6.15
N LYS A 29 -7.17 0.99 -5.01
CA LYS A 29 -7.75 1.22 -3.70
C LYS A 29 -7.95 2.71 -3.39
N TRP A 30 -9.20 3.06 -3.08
CA TRP A 30 -9.59 4.39 -2.60
C TRP A 30 -10.48 4.25 -1.37
N HIS A 31 -9.82 4.08 -0.21
CA HIS A 31 -10.51 3.87 1.05
C HIS A 31 -10.92 5.19 1.73
N ILE A 32 -11.37 6.16 0.92
CA ILE A 32 -11.86 7.46 1.36
C ILE A 32 -13.30 7.59 0.89
N LYS A 33 -14.19 8.07 1.77
CA LYS A 33 -15.64 8.15 1.47
C LYS A 33 -16.03 9.28 0.52
N SER A 34 -15.10 10.14 0.16
CA SER A 34 -15.31 11.21 -0.80
C SER A 34 -14.93 10.78 -2.21
N GLN A 35 -15.62 11.32 -3.20
CA GLN A 35 -15.24 11.17 -4.59
C GLN A 35 -13.79 11.68 -4.80
N PRO A 36 -12.96 10.97 -5.60
CA PRO A 36 -11.64 11.46 -5.97
C PRO A 36 -11.71 12.84 -6.61
N GLN A 37 -10.88 13.77 -6.15
CA GLN A 37 -10.79 15.13 -6.67
C GLN A 37 -9.47 15.33 -7.38
N GLY A 38 -9.49 16.06 -8.51
CA GLY A 38 -8.29 16.37 -9.28
C GLY A 38 -7.80 15.23 -10.17
N PHE A 39 -8.66 14.26 -10.47
CA PHE A 39 -8.37 13.18 -11.39
C PHE A 39 -9.30 13.25 -12.61
N ASP A 40 -8.71 13.27 -13.81
CA ASP A 40 -9.44 13.22 -15.08
C ASP A 40 -10.00 11.83 -15.36
N TYR A 41 -9.30 10.82 -14.84
CA TYR A 41 -9.70 9.43 -14.91
C TYR A 41 -9.53 8.75 -13.55
N TYR A 42 -10.49 7.96 -13.13
CA TYR A 42 -10.28 6.98 -12.06
C TYR A 42 -11.07 5.69 -12.32
N SER A 43 -10.49 4.59 -11.85
CA SER A 43 -11.10 3.28 -11.78
C SER A 43 -10.73 2.67 -10.42
N ILE A 44 -11.62 2.77 -9.46
CA ILE A 44 -11.29 2.54 -8.05
C ILE A 44 -12.18 1.48 -7.40
N PHE A 45 -11.65 0.82 -6.38
CA PHE A 45 -12.46 -0.01 -5.50
C PHE A 45 -13.29 0.86 -4.57
N TYR A 46 -14.55 0.45 -4.37
CA TYR A 46 -15.30 0.97 -3.25
C TYR A 46 -14.78 0.36 -1.95
N ASP A 47 -14.49 1.20 -0.94
CA ASP A 47 -13.99 0.78 0.38
C ASP A 47 -12.66 0.00 0.29
N GLN A 48 -12.57 -1.17 0.90
CA GLN A 48 -11.37 -2.02 0.95
C GLN A 48 -11.07 -2.75 -0.37
N GLY A 49 -12.06 -2.90 -1.21
CA GLY A 49 -11.98 -3.75 -2.40
C GLY A 49 -11.83 -5.24 -2.10
N GLU A 50 -11.89 -6.03 -3.14
CA GLU A 50 -11.75 -7.49 -3.10
C GLU A 50 -10.47 -7.90 -3.85
N TYR A 51 -9.89 -9.03 -3.48
CA TYR A 51 -8.75 -9.58 -4.22
C TYR A 51 -9.17 -10.26 -5.51
N ARG A 52 -10.33 -10.95 -5.47
CA ARG A 52 -10.85 -11.72 -6.61
C ARG A 52 -12.12 -11.08 -7.13
N ASP A 53 -12.19 -10.91 -8.42
CA ASP A 53 -13.33 -10.34 -9.12
C ASP A 53 -13.80 -9.02 -8.47
N PRO A 54 -12.90 -8.02 -8.33
CA PRO A 54 -13.21 -6.79 -7.63
C PRO A 54 -14.26 -5.98 -8.37
N THR A 55 -14.99 -5.18 -7.59
CA THR A 55 -15.92 -4.18 -8.13
C THR A 55 -15.21 -2.85 -8.30
N PHE A 56 -15.19 -2.32 -9.53
CA PHE A 56 -14.64 -1.01 -9.85
C PHE A 56 -15.73 0.03 -10.03
N ILE A 57 -15.46 1.24 -9.58
CA ILE A 57 -16.22 2.46 -9.86
C ILE A 57 -15.38 3.28 -10.84
N GLU A 58 -15.93 3.59 -11.98
CA GLU A 58 -15.27 4.40 -13.01
C GLU A 58 -15.57 5.89 -12.84
N SER A 59 -14.71 6.75 -13.37
CA SER A 59 -14.92 8.20 -13.32
C SER A 59 -16.17 8.69 -14.05
N SER A 60 -16.69 7.90 -14.99
CA SER A 60 -17.96 8.12 -15.69
C SER A 60 -19.20 7.75 -14.87
N ASP A 61 -19.04 6.98 -13.81
CA ASP A 61 -20.13 6.55 -12.96
C ASP A 61 -20.58 7.68 -12.01
N PRO A 62 -21.87 7.78 -11.68
CA PRO A 62 -22.31 8.68 -10.63
C PRO A 62 -21.72 8.23 -9.30
N TRP A 63 -21.26 9.16 -8.48
CA TRP A 63 -20.69 8.83 -7.17
C TRP A 63 -21.71 8.11 -6.29
N PRO A 64 -21.40 6.92 -5.77
CA PRO A 64 -22.38 6.02 -5.16
C PRO A 64 -22.94 6.48 -3.80
N GLY A 65 -22.37 7.50 -3.19
CA GLY A 65 -22.71 7.86 -1.82
C GLY A 65 -22.36 6.73 -0.84
N ASN A 66 -23.38 6.18 -0.17
CA ASN A 66 -23.21 5.14 0.84
C ASN A 66 -23.52 3.71 0.34
N ARG A 67 -23.67 3.50 -0.95
CA ARG A 67 -24.04 2.19 -1.53
C ARG A 67 -22.88 1.61 -2.33
N PRO A 68 -22.64 0.28 -2.25
CA PRO A 68 -21.80 -0.42 -3.22
C PRO A 68 -22.33 -0.17 -4.62
N PHE A 69 -21.47 0.32 -5.50
CA PHE A 69 -21.78 0.63 -6.87
C PHE A 69 -20.58 0.31 -7.73
N GLY A 70 -20.76 0.10 -9.01
CA GLY A 70 -19.70 -0.20 -9.94
C GLY A 70 -19.88 -1.54 -10.66
N GLU A 71 -18.93 -1.87 -11.51
CA GLU A 71 -18.92 -3.10 -12.29
C GLU A 71 -17.96 -4.13 -11.68
N ARG A 72 -18.46 -5.36 -11.51
CA ARG A 72 -17.62 -6.49 -11.08
C ARG A 72 -16.82 -7.00 -12.27
N VAL A 73 -15.49 -6.97 -12.13
CA VAL A 73 -14.56 -7.37 -13.20
C VAL A 73 -13.90 -8.68 -12.82
N PRO A 74 -14.08 -9.76 -13.64
CA PRO A 74 -13.41 -11.03 -13.38
C PRO A 74 -11.89 -10.91 -13.40
N GLY A 75 -11.22 -11.51 -12.42
CA GLY A 75 -9.77 -11.52 -12.35
C GLY A 75 -9.21 -11.23 -10.96
N PHE A 76 -7.90 -11.05 -10.90
CA PHE A 76 -7.19 -10.76 -9.65
C PHE A 76 -6.88 -9.26 -9.55
N SER A 77 -7.29 -8.64 -8.45
CA SER A 77 -7.28 -7.17 -8.31
C SER A 77 -5.93 -6.51 -8.57
N THR A 78 -4.83 -7.11 -8.11
CA THR A 78 -3.49 -6.57 -8.32
C THR A 78 -3.12 -6.53 -9.81
N ASP A 79 -3.50 -7.58 -10.56
CA ASP A 79 -3.27 -7.64 -12.00
C ASP A 79 -4.15 -6.63 -12.75
N LEU A 80 -5.44 -6.59 -12.41
CA LEU A 80 -6.40 -5.66 -13.03
C LEU A 80 -6.04 -4.19 -12.80
N VAL A 81 -5.57 -3.84 -11.59
CA VAL A 81 -5.10 -2.48 -11.27
C VAL A 81 -3.92 -2.10 -12.15
N ALA A 82 -2.91 -2.98 -12.25
CA ALA A 82 -1.76 -2.71 -13.11
C ALA A 82 -2.15 -2.63 -14.59
N GLU A 83 -3.01 -3.51 -15.07
CA GLU A 83 -3.50 -3.51 -16.46
C GLU A 83 -4.22 -2.21 -16.80
N LYS A 84 -5.16 -1.78 -15.96
CA LYS A 84 -5.88 -0.52 -16.15
C LYS A 84 -4.93 0.69 -16.14
N ALA A 85 -3.96 0.72 -15.22
CA ALA A 85 -2.95 1.77 -15.17
C ALA A 85 -2.07 1.80 -16.44
N ILE A 86 -1.59 0.63 -16.90
CA ILE A 86 -0.82 0.49 -18.13
C ILE A 86 -1.61 0.96 -19.34
N ASN A 87 -2.86 0.53 -19.45
CA ASN A 87 -3.73 0.91 -20.58
C ASN A 87 -3.97 2.41 -20.61
N TRP A 88 -4.18 3.03 -19.46
CA TRP A 88 -4.33 4.47 -19.37
C TRP A 88 -3.03 5.20 -19.72
N ILE A 89 -1.86 4.76 -19.20
CA ILE A 89 -0.55 5.35 -19.52
C ILE A 89 -0.27 5.31 -21.03
N LYS A 90 -0.56 4.19 -21.68
CA LYS A 90 -0.37 4.03 -23.13
C LYS A 90 -1.22 4.97 -23.99
N GLN A 91 -2.28 5.51 -23.45
CA GLN A 91 -3.17 6.46 -24.15
C GLN A 91 -2.73 7.92 -23.97
N GLN A 92 -1.72 8.20 -23.16
CA GLN A 92 -1.28 9.57 -22.94
C GLN A 92 -0.51 10.13 -24.14
N ASP A 93 -0.74 11.39 -24.44
CA ASP A 93 0.05 12.13 -25.40
C ASP A 93 1.46 12.35 -24.85
N SER A 94 2.48 12.04 -25.63
CA SER A 94 3.88 12.25 -25.26
C SER A 94 4.26 13.71 -24.96
N ASN A 95 3.46 14.67 -25.43
CA ASN A 95 3.66 16.10 -25.22
C ASN A 95 2.96 16.64 -23.97
N GLN A 96 2.13 15.84 -23.33
CA GLN A 96 1.41 16.24 -22.13
C GLN A 96 1.90 15.46 -20.90
N PRO A 97 2.30 16.13 -19.82
CA PRO A 97 2.71 15.44 -18.62
C PRO A 97 1.53 14.75 -17.93
N PHE A 98 1.80 13.68 -17.23
CA PHE A 98 0.76 12.94 -16.50
C PHE A 98 1.16 12.60 -15.07
N LEU A 99 0.14 12.40 -14.24
CA LEU A 99 0.21 11.74 -12.93
C LEU A 99 -0.62 10.46 -12.98
N MET A 100 -0.03 9.32 -12.65
CA MET A 100 -0.75 8.07 -12.41
C MET A 100 -0.56 7.61 -10.97
N CYS A 101 -1.63 7.53 -10.21
CA CYS A 101 -1.69 6.89 -8.90
C CYS A 101 -2.19 5.46 -9.05
N CYS A 102 -1.30 4.48 -8.87
CA CYS A 102 -1.60 3.06 -8.97
C CYS A 102 -1.62 2.45 -7.57
N HIS A 103 -2.80 2.23 -6.99
CA HIS A 103 -3.01 1.87 -5.60
C HIS A 103 -3.42 0.40 -5.46
N PHE A 104 -2.47 -0.47 -5.12
CA PHE A 104 -2.78 -1.88 -4.87
C PHE A 104 -3.48 -2.08 -3.52
N LYS A 105 -4.43 -3.04 -3.46
CA LYS A 105 -4.96 -3.57 -2.20
C LYS A 105 -3.91 -4.42 -1.46
N ALA A 106 -3.10 -5.15 -2.20
CA ALA A 106 -2.03 -5.97 -1.69
C ALA A 106 -0.98 -5.09 -0.97
N THR A 107 -0.46 -5.49 0.15
CA THR A 107 -0.55 -6.78 0.84
C THR A 107 -1.52 -6.81 2.04
N HIS A 108 -2.56 -6.02 2.07
CA HIS A 108 -3.54 -5.98 3.17
C HIS A 108 -4.16 -7.38 3.43
N GLU A 109 -4.52 -7.69 4.68
CA GLU A 109 -5.31 -8.88 5.02
C GLU A 109 -6.51 -9.03 4.05
N PRO A 110 -6.81 -10.20 3.50
CA PRO A 110 -6.41 -11.57 3.89
C PRO A 110 -5.12 -12.09 3.24
N TYR A 111 -4.26 -11.29 2.63
CA TYR A 111 -3.00 -11.71 1.99
C TYR A 111 -3.21 -12.66 0.83
N ASP A 112 -4.30 -12.51 0.08
CA ASP A 112 -4.63 -13.39 -1.04
C ASP A 112 -3.69 -13.15 -2.23
N TYR A 113 -3.49 -14.18 -3.02
CA TYR A 113 -2.59 -14.20 -4.16
C TYR A 113 -3.21 -15.02 -5.30
N PRO A 114 -2.84 -14.75 -6.56
CA PRO A 114 -3.32 -15.51 -7.70
C PRO A 114 -2.70 -16.92 -7.72
N THR A 115 -3.36 -17.87 -8.37
CA THR A 115 -2.97 -19.28 -8.44
C THR A 115 -1.51 -19.47 -8.91
N ARG A 116 -1.00 -18.60 -9.80
CA ARG A 116 0.39 -18.68 -10.27
C ARG A 116 1.43 -18.46 -9.16
N MET A 117 1.05 -17.90 -8.00
CA MET A 117 1.92 -17.70 -6.84
C MET A 117 1.76 -18.78 -5.76
N GLU A 118 0.82 -19.72 -5.95
CA GLU A 118 0.43 -20.68 -4.91
C GLU A 118 1.59 -21.54 -4.42
N HIS A 119 2.53 -21.89 -5.32
CA HIS A 119 3.69 -22.73 -4.98
C HIS A 119 4.97 -21.95 -4.69
N LEU A 120 4.93 -20.62 -4.78
CA LEU A 120 6.08 -19.81 -4.44
C LEU A 120 6.40 -19.98 -2.94
N TYR A 121 7.66 -20.25 -2.62
CA TYR A 121 8.14 -20.53 -1.27
C TYR A 121 7.65 -21.83 -0.62
N ASP A 122 7.14 -22.81 -1.38
CA ASP A 122 6.89 -24.14 -0.85
C ASP A 122 8.20 -24.76 -0.34
N GLY A 123 8.12 -25.40 0.82
CA GLY A 123 9.30 -25.97 1.49
C GLY A 123 10.26 -24.98 2.13
N VAL A 124 10.03 -23.67 2.02
CA VAL A 124 10.84 -22.66 2.68
C VAL A 124 10.40 -22.48 4.13
N THR A 125 11.37 -22.54 5.05
CA THR A 125 11.20 -22.11 6.45
C THR A 125 11.79 -20.74 6.60
N PHE A 126 10.98 -19.77 6.98
CA PHE A 126 11.39 -18.38 7.17
C PHE A 126 12.03 -18.18 8.56
N PRO A 127 13.11 -17.39 8.66
CA PRO A 127 13.67 -17.05 9.95
C PRO A 127 12.69 -16.26 10.82
N GLU A 128 12.71 -16.50 12.10
CA GLU A 128 11.92 -15.73 13.08
C GLU A 128 12.61 -14.38 13.34
N PRO A 129 11.87 -13.28 13.56
CA PRO A 129 12.43 -12.05 14.09
C PRO A 129 13.09 -12.28 15.45
N GLU A 130 14.13 -11.52 15.78
CA GLU A 130 14.84 -11.65 17.07
C GLU A 130 13.91 -11.47 18.28
N ASN A 131 12.92 -10.56 18.14
CA ASN A 131 11.92 -10.23 19.17
C ASN A 131 10.61 -11.02 19.05
N PHE A 132 10.61 -12.14 18.30
CA PHE A 132 9.40 -12.95 18.02
C PHE A 132 8.68 -13.45 19.27
N LEU A 133 9.42 -13.72 20.36
CA LEU A 133 8.90 -14.27 21.61
C LEU A 133 8.92 -13.28 22.77
N ASP A 134 9.21 -12.01 22.55
CA ASP A 134 9.32 -11.03 23.63
C ASP A 134 7.98 -10.55 24.19
N TRP A 135 6.87 -10.95 23.55
CA TRP A 135 5.52 -10.68 24.01
C TRP A 135 4.91 -11.90 24.71
N GLY A 136 4.32 -11.66 25.86
CA GLY A 136 3.61 -12.64 26.66
C GLY A 136 2.62 -11.97 27.61
N PRO A 137 1.90 -12.73 28.44
CA PRO A 137 0.97 -12.20 29.45
C PRO A 137 1.64 -11.21 30.41
N GLU A 138 2.96 -11.31 30.57
CA GLU A 138 3.77 -10.49 31.47
C GLU A 138 4.15 -9.11 30.91
N THR A 139 3.90 -8.84 29.64
CA THR A 139 4.37 -7.62 28.96
C THR A 139 3.47 -6.40 29.14
N ASN A 140 2.70 -6.35 30.22
CA ASN A 140 2.04 -5.15 30.77
C ASN A 140 1.38 -4.22 29.74
N GLY A 141 0.43 -4.71 28.96
CA GLY A 141 -0.46 -3.86 28.19
C GLY A 141 0.13 -3.17 26.96
N ARG A 142 1.35 -3.55 26.54
CA ARG A 142 1.95 -3.08 25.28
C ARG A 142 1.33 -3.72 24.03
N SER A 143 0.42 -4.67 24.21
CA SER A 143 -0.27 -5.33 23.11
C SER A 143 -1.55 -4.61 22.77
N PHE A 144 -1.80 -4.43 21.49
CA PHE A 144 -3.10 -4.00 21.00
C PHE A 144 -3.98 -5.23 20.79
N LYS A 145 -5.17 -5.24 21.42
CA LYS A 145 -6.12 -6.34 21.26
C LYS A 145 -6.43 -6.54 19.76
N GLY A 146 -6.35 -7.78 19.31
CA GLY A 146 -6.64 -8.15 17.91
C GLY A 146 -5.44 -8.13 16.96
N GLN A 147 -4.21 -7.84 17.45
CA GLN A 147 -3.00 -7.78 16.63
C GLN A 147 -1.95 -8.85 16.94
N THR A 148 -2.25 -9.81 17.76
CA THR A 148 -1.35 -10.91 18.06
C THR A 148 -1.44 -12.02 17.01
N LEU A 149 -0.35 -12.75 16.80
CA LEU A 149 -0.36 -13.92 15.90
C LEU A 149 -1.40 -14.96 16.34
N GLU A 150 -1.62 -15.12 17.65
CA GLU A 150 -2.65 -16.01 18.17
C GLU A 150 -4.06 -15.58 17.74
N GLU A 151 -4.31 -14.27 17.69
CA GLU A 151 -5.57 -13.73 17.20
C GLU A 151 -5.77 -13.99 15.71
N LEU A 152 -4.71 -13.85 14.91
CA LEU A 152 -4.73 -14.19 13.48
C LEU A 152 -4.99 -15.69 13.28
N GLY A 153 -4.32 -16.55 14.04
CA GLY A 153 -4.58 -18.00 14.03
C GLY A 153 -6.02 -18.33 14.41
N HIS A 154 -6.62 -17.61 15.38
CA HIS A 154 -8.02 -17.74 15.73
C HIS A 154 -8.94 -17.37 14.55
N ARG A 155 -8.65 -16.27 13.83
CA ARG A 155 -9.41 -15.87 12.63
C ARG A 155 -9.38 -16.96 11.56
N TRP A 156 -8.23 -17.53 11.27
CA TRP A 156 -8.10 -18.63 10.30
C TRP A 156 -8.84 -19.88 10.71
N ARG A 157 -8.80 -20.23 12.00
CA ARG A 157 -9.55 -21.38 12.53
C ARG A 157 -11.05 -21.18 12.38
N VAL A 158 -11.56 -19.99 12.66
CA VAL A 158 -13.00 -19.69 12.50
C VAL A 158 -13.38 -19.71 11.02
N ALA A 159 -12.61 -19.07 10.16
CA ALA A 159 -12.83 -19.07 8.72
C ALA A 159 -12.72 -20.46 8.09
N SER A 160 -11.90 -21.35 8.66
CA SER A 160 -11.79 -22.75 8.21
C SER A 160 -13.07 -23.57 8.44
N LYS A 161 -13.89 -23.17 9.43
CA LYS A 161 -15.15 -23.87 9.74
C LYS A 161 -16.31 -23.41 8.84
N ASP A 162 -16.31 -22.14 8.45
CA ASP A 162 -17.33 -21.54 7.61
C ASP A 162 -16.75 -20.41 6.75
N PRO A 163 -16.05 -20.76 5.66
CA PRO A 163 -15.36 -19.77 4.81
C PRO A 163 -16.30 -18.74 4.18
N ASP A 164 -17.55 -19.11 3.94
CA ASP A 164 -18.50 -18.24 3.24
C ASP A 164 -19.17 -17.21 4.19
N LYS A 165 -19.13 -17.45 5.49
CA LYS A 165 -19.65 -16.50 6.50
C LYS A 165 -18.62 -15.57 7.07
N TRP A 166 -17.32 -15.76 6.74
CA TRP A 166 -16.27 -14.88 7.21
C TRP A 166 -16.22 -13.62 6.34
N TRP A 167 -15.82 -12.49 6.91
CA TRP A 167 -15.76 -11.20 6.20
C TRP A 167 -14.76 -11.15 5.04
N CYS A 168 -13.83 -12.12 4.98
CA CYS A 168 -12.91 -12.27 3.86
C CYS A 168 -12.51 -13.74 3.67
N ARG A 169 -12.07 -14.09 2.47
CA ARG A 169 -11.54 -15.41 2.14
C ARG A 169 -10.04 -15.41 2.28
N TYR A 170 -9.53 -16.19 3.23
CA TYR A 170 -8.09 -16.40 3.34
C TYR A 170 -7.62 -17.52 2.44
N PRO A 171 -6.42 -17.38 1.82
CA PRO A 171 -5.81 -18.47 1.07
C PRO A 171 -5.33 -19.61 2.00
N GLY A 172 -5.18 -20.82 1.45
CA GLY A 172 -4.58 -21.96 2.15
C GLY A 172 -5.34 -22.42 3.40
N LEU A 173 -6.67 -22.31 3.41
CA LEU A 173 -7.52 -22.94 4.41
C LEU A 173 -7.92 -24.37 3.96
N PRO A 174 -8.19 -25.32 4.90
CA PRO A 174 -8.27 -25.10 6.35
C PRO A 174 -6.91 -25.00 7.03
N PHE A 175 -6.86 -24.20 8.11
CA PHE A 175 -5.70 -24.05 8.98
C PHE A 175 -6.12 -24.15 10.45
N ASN A 176 -5.47 -25.02 11.20
CA ASN A 176 -5.79 -25.26 12.60
C ASN A 176 -4.52 -25.50 13.44
N THR A 177 -4.51 -24.94 14.63
CA THR A 177 -3.46 -25.11 15.64
C THR A 177 -3.98 -25.71 16.95
N ASP A 178 -5.19 -26.27 16.96
CA ASP A 178 -5.79 -26.88 18.14
C ASP A 178 -4.91 -28.03 18.66
N GLY A 179 -4.72 -28.07 19.97
CA GLY A 179 -3.86 -29.06 20.62
C GLY A 179 -2.34 -28.78 20.58
N MET A 180 -1.89 -27.77 19.84
CA MET A 180 -0.49 -27.34 19.85
C MET A 180 -0.18 -26.53 21.11
N GLN A 181 1.06 -26.67 21.60
CA GLN A 181 1.59 -25.74 22.59
C GLN A 181 1.67 -24.35 22.00
N ARG A 182 1.46 -23.30 22.81
CA ARG A 182 1.38 -21.91 22.38
C ARG A 182 2.51 -21.47 21.46
N THR A 183 3.76 -21.76 21.83
CA THR A 183 4.93 -21.37 21.03
C THR A 183 4.96 -22.08 19.67
N THR A 184 4.59 -23.38 19.65
CA THR A 184 4.50 -24.14 18.40
C THR A 184 3.38 -23.61 17.50
N ALA A 185 2.23 -23.29 18.07
CA ALA A 185 1.12 -22.69 17.35
C ALA A 185 1.51 -21.33 16.75
N ARG A 186 2.18 -20.47 17.55
CA ARG A 186 2.65 -19.16 17.08
C ARG A 186 3.62 -19.31 15.88
N ARG A 187 4.55 -20.26 15.93
CA ARG A 187 5.47 -20.55 14.82
C ARG A 187 4.73 -21.00 13.56
N ALA A 188 3.76 -21.88 13.70
CA ALA A 188 2.95 -22.34 12.56
C ALA A 188 2.16 -21.18 11.92
N ILE A 189 1.58 -20.31 12.75
CA ILE A 189 0.85 -19.11 12.30
C ILE A 189 1.82 -18.15 11.57
N TYR A 190 2.98 -17.90 12.14
CA TYR A 190 4.01 -17.05 11.53
C TYR A 190 4.44 -17.57 10.16
N GLN A 191 4.76 -18.86 10.04
CA GLN A 191 5.19 -19.44 8.77
C GLN A 191 4.11 -19.33 7.69
N LYS A 192 2.83 -19.46 8.05
CA LYS A 192 1.74 -19.23 7.11
C LYS A 192 1.61 -17.74 6.77
N LEU A 193 1.62 -16.85 7.75
CA LEU A 193 1.50 -15.41 7.54
C LEU A 193 2.58 -14.90 6.58
N ILE A 194 3.85 -15.19 6.87
CA ILE A 194 4.96 -14.66 6.07
C ILE A 194 4.95 -15.22 4.65
N ARG A 195 4.58 -16.49 4.47
CA ARG A 195 4.47 -17.10 3.16
C ARG A 195 3.36 -16.47 2.33
N ASP A 196 2.16 -16.34 2.89
CA ASP A 196 1.02 -15.74 2.19
C ASP A 196 1.28 -14.26 1.88
N TYR A 197 1.86 -13.51 2.83
CA TYR A 197 2.25 -12.12 2.65
C TYR A 197 3.27 -11.94 1.52
N LEU A 198 4.31 -12.77 1.46
CA LEU A 198 5.33 -12.71 0.41
C LEU A 198 4.79 -13.14 -0.96
N ARG A 199 3.88 -14.12 -1.03
CA ARG A 199 3.17 -14.49 -2.27
C ARG A 199 2.33 -13.32 -2.79
N CYS A 200 1.63 -12.66 -1.87
CA CYS A 200 0.87 -11.46 -2.17
C CYS A 200 1.79 -10.33 -2.66
N GLY A 201 2.93 -10.10 -1.99
CA GLY A 201 3.93 -9.12 -2.38
C GLY A 201 4.59 -9.42 -3.73
N ALA A 202 4.88 -10.68 -4.02
CA ALA A 202 5.42 -11.10 -5.32
C ALA A 202 4.48 -10.76 -6.49
N THR A 203 3.16 -10.75 -6.24
CA THR A 203 2.19 -10.31 -7.25
C THR A 203 2.32 -8.82 -7.56
N ILE A 204 2.66 -7.98 -6.56
CA ILE A 204 2.94 -6.56 -6.78
C ILE A 204 4.21 -6.41 -7.61
N ASP A 205 5.27 -7.14 -7.26
CA ASP A 205 6.57 -7.09 -7.95
C ASP A 205 6.44 -7.42 -9.44
N ASP A 206 5.73 -8.51 -9.78
CA ASP A 206 5.39 -8.87 -11.17
C ASP A 206 4.73 -7.70 -11.92
N ASN A 207 3.78 -7.04 -11.29
CA ASN A 207 2.99 -5.99 -11.92
C ASN A 207 3.76 -4.65 -12.01
N ILE A 208 4.61 -4.34 -11.02
CA ILE A 208 5.56 -3.22 -11.13
C ILE A 208 6.52 -3.46 -12.30
N GLY A 209 7.03 -4.69 -12.47
CA GLY A 209 7.85 -5.06 -13.61
C GLY A 209 7.17 -4.74 -14.95
N LYS A 210 5.87 -5.03 -15.10
CA LYS A 210 5.10 -4.69 -16.30
C LYS A 210 4.93 -3.19 -16.50
N LEU A 211 4.68 -2.44 -15.42
CA LEU A 211 4.59 -0.97 -15.47
C LEU A 211 5.92 -0.35 -15.91
N LEU A 212 7.03 -0.75 -15.31
CA LEU A 212 8.36 -0.25 -15.69
C LEU A 212 8.69 -0.58 -17.13
N LYS A 213 8.46 -1.82 -17.57
CA LYS A 213 8.63 -2.23 -18.95
C LYS A 213 7.81 -1.37 -19.93
N THR A 214 6.58 -1.03 -19.56
CA THR A 214 5.73 -0.15 -20.37
C THR A 214 6.37 1.25 -20.57
N LEU A 215 6.91 1.83 -19.49
CA LEU A 215 7.59 3.12 -19.58
C LEU A 215 8.84 3.06 -20.47
N ASP A 216 9.60 1.96 -20.39
CA ASP A 216 10.76 1.71 -21.25
C ASP A 216 10.36 1.56 -22.72
N GLU A 217 9.32 0.76 -23.02
CA GLU A 217 8.81 0.54 -24.38
C GLU A 217 8.24 1.83 -25.02
N MET A 218 7.69 2.72 -24.20
CA MET A 218 7.22 4.04 -24.66
C MET A 218 8.35 5.07 -24.78
N GLY A 219 9.57 4.76 -24.34
CA GLY A 219 10.72 5.67 -24.37
C GLY A 219 10.61 6.85 -23.40
N ILE A 220 9.77 6.76 -22.37
CA ILE A 220 9.53 7.84 -21.39
C ILE A 220 10.13 7.57 -20.02
N ALA A 221 10.73 6.42 -19.79
CA ALA A 221 11.23 5.97 -18.50
C ALA A 221 12.20 6.95 -17.85
N ASP A 222 13.11 7.56 -18.62
CA ASP A 222 14.10 8.52 -18.11
C ASP A 222 13.48 9.87 -17.71
N ASN A 223 12.31 10.19 -18.26
CA ASN A 223 11.56 11.41 -17.95
C ASN A 223 10.36 11.16 -17.03
N THR A 224 10.27 10.00 -16.41
CA THR A 224 9.19 9.64 -15.49
C THR A 224 9.74 9.45 -14.09
N ILE A 225 9.14 10.11 -13.12
CA ILE A 225 9.39 9.86 -11.70
C ILE A 225 8.54 8.65 -11.32
N VAL A 226 9.20 7.58 -10.89
CA VAL A 226 8.52 6.40 -10.35
C VAL A 226 8.73 6.35 -8.85
N VAL A 227 7.62 6.31 -8.10
CA VAL A 227 7.63 6.18 -6.64
C VAL A 227 6.94 4.90 -6.25
N TYR A 228 7.64 4.04 -5.51
CA TYR A 228 7.04 2.91 -4.80
C TYR A 228 7.02 3.21 -3.31
N VAL A 229 5.84 3.17 -2.73
CA VAL A 229 5.62 3.50 -1.32
C VAL A 229 4.42 2.74 -0.77
N SER A 230 4.45 2.45 0.53
CA SER A 230 3.27 1.98 1.27
C SER A 230 2.67 3.12 2.09
N ASP A 231 1.39 2.99 2.45
CA ASP A 231 0.70 3.92 3.35
C ASP A 231 1.24 3.83 4.79
N GLN A 232 1.85 2.70 5.16
CA GLN A 232 2.47 2.45 6.47
C GLN A 232 3.38 1.22 6.45
N GLY A 233 4.12 0.98 7.54
CA GLY A 233 4.83 -0.26 7.79
C GLY A 233 3.89 -1.37 8.25
N TYR A 234 4.44 -2.52 8.64
CA TYR A 234 3.67 -3.71 9.00
C TYR A 234 4.46 -4.65 9.90
N PHE A 235 3.81 -5.21 10.94
CA PHE A 235 4.40 -6.29 11.74
C PHE A 235 4.27 -7.62 11.00
N LEU A 236 5.39 -8.29 10.84
CA LEU A 236 5.48 -9.62 10.23
C LEU A 236 6.08 -10.63 11.22
N GLY A 237 5.54 -10.64 12.43
CA GLY A 237 5.96 -11.55 13.49
C GLY A 237 6.77 -10.89 14.61
N GLU A 238 7.30 -9.69 14.39
CA GLU A 238 7.98 -8.93 15.43
C GLU A 238 7.06 -8.75 16.64
N HIS A 239 7.62 -8.94 17.83
CA HIS A 239 6.88 -8.93 19.11
C HIS A 239 5.71 -9.92 19.19
N GLY A 240 5.63 -10.90 18.28
CA GLY A 240 4.49 -11.80 18.15
C GLY A 240 3.25 -11.15 17.57
N PHE A 241 3.40 -10.04 16.83
CA PHE A 241 2.30 -9.27 16.25
C PHE A 241 2.18 -9.45 14.75
N PHE A 242 1.03 -9.04 14.24
CA PHE A 242 0.76 -8.74 12.83
C PHE A 242 -0.03 -7.42 12.75
N ASP A 243 -0.27 -6.89 11.54
CA ASP A 243 -0.95 -5.61 11.34
C ASP A 243 -0.06 -4.40 11.74
N LYS A 244 -0.61 -3.22 12.11
CA LYS A 244 0.11 -1.93 12.00
C LYS A 244 -0.33 -0.82 12.95
N ARG A 245 -1.02 -1.11 14.05
CA ARG A 245 -1.74 -0.07 14.82
C ARG A 245 -0.97 0.52 16.00
N MET A 246 0.30 0.19 16.13
CA MET A 246 1.14 0.68 17.24
C MET A 246 2.33 1.46 16.68
N PHE A 247 2.81 2.45 17.45
CA PHE A 247 3.98 3.21 17.06
C PHE A 247 5.26 2.47 17.43
N TYR A 248 5.58 1.49 16.62
CA TYR A 248 6.86 0.79 16.60
C TYR A 248 7.53 1.05 15.25
N GLU A 249 8.82 0.82 15.16
CA GLU A 249 9.59 0.99 13.93
C GLU A 249 8.95 0.22 12.75
N GLU A 250 8.51 -1.01 13.00
CA GLU A 250 7.90 -1.90 12.02
C GLU A 250 6.61 -1.33 11.41
N ALA A 251 5.81 -0.65 12.22
CA ALA A 251 4.55 -0.05 11.77
C ALA A 251 4.72 1.39 11.24
N ALA A 252 5.69 2.14 11.76
CA ALA A 252 5.94 3.53 11.40
C ALA A 252 6.80 3.66 10.13
N ARG A 253 7.74 2.72 9.92
CA ARG A 253 8.69 2.75 8.82
C ARG A 253 8.12 2.07 7.58
N MET A 254 7.55 2.86 6.69
CA MET A 254 7.07 2.37 5.40
C MET A 254 8.21 2.24 4.39
N PRO A 255 8.14 1.27 3.44
CA PRO A 255 9.06 1.23 2.32
C PRO A 255 8.88 2.48 1.45
N PHE A 256 10.00 3.04 1.00
CA PHE A 256 10.01 4.14 0.04
C PHE A 256 11.18 3.96 -0.95
N VAL A 257 10.85 3.88 -2.22
CA VAL A 257 11.83 3.84 -3.31
C VAL A 257 11.41 4.85 -4.36
N ILE A 258 12.35 5.68 -4.81
CA ILE A 258 12.12 6.65 -5.89
C ILE A 258 13.18 6.50 -6.98
N ARG A 259 12.72 6.57 -8.23
CA ARG A 259 13.57 6.57 -9.41
C ARG A 259 13.24 7.80 -10.26
N TYR A 260 14.25 8.60 -10.58
CA TYR A 260 14.19 9.67 -11.59
C TYR A 260 15.58 9.89 -12.18
N PRO A 261 15.95 9.18 -13.26
CA PRO A 261 17.33 9.17 -13.80
C PRO A 261 17.88 10.55 -14.12
N LYS A 262 17.03 11.50 -14.52
CA LYS A 262 17.46 12.87 -14.86
C LYS A 262 17.99 13.67 -13.68
N LYS A 263 17.58 13.38 -12.45
CA LYS A 263 17.90 14.20 -11.26
C LYS A 263 18.36 13.41 -10.04
N ILE A 264 17.96 12.16 -9.90
CA ILE A 264 18.24 11.36 -8.71
C ILE A 264 19.33 10.34 -9.04
N PRO A 265 20.50 10.40 -8.38
CA PRO A 265 21.57 9.42 -8.58
C PRO A 265 21.14 8.01 -8.20
N ALA A 266 21.44 7.02 -9.04
CA ALA A 266 21.13 5.63 -8.77
C ALA A 266 21.91 5.05 -7.59
N GLY A 267 21.35 4.03 -6.93
CA GLY A 267 22.03 3.25 -5.89
C GLY A 267 22.21 3.95 -4.55
N LYS A 268 21.59 5.11 -4.35
CA LYS A 268 21.67 5.85 -3.08
C LYS A 268 20.73 5.28 -2.03
N ARG A 269 21.19 5.23 -0.79
CA ARG A 269 20.38 4.98 0.40
C ARG A 269 20.49 6.21 1.30
N LEU A 270 19.37 6.86 1.52
CA LEU A 270 19.26 8.04 2.39
C LEU A 270 18.71 7.62 3.75
N LYS A 271 19.17 8.29 4.80
CA LYS A 271 18.74 8.06 6.19
C LYS A 271 17.93 9.23 6.76
N ASP A 272 17.67 10.22 5.91
CA ASP A 272 16.91 11.40 6.31
C ASP A 272 15.48 11.01 6.66
N LEU A 273 14.95 11.59 7.74
CA LEU A 273 13.56 11.38 8.14
C LEU A 273 12.64 12.10 7.15
N ILE A 274 11.86 11.34 6.41
CA ILE A 274 10.80 11.87 5.54
C ILE A 274 9.44 11.34 6.00
N LEU A 275 8.40 12.10 5.73
CA LEU A 275 7.03 11.79 6.10
C LEU A 275 6.15 11.71 4.85
N ASN A 276 5.03 11.03 4.93
CA ASN A 276 4.06 10.99 3.83
C ASN A 276 3.55 12.36 3.39
N ILE A 277 3.47 13.33 4.32
CA ILE A 277 3.10 14.72 4.00
C ILE A 277 4.15 15.45 3.14
N ASP A 278 5.37 14.94 3.04
CA ASP A 278 6.46 15.50 2.24
C ASP A 278 6.39 15.10 0.77
N PHE A 279 5.65 14.06 0.44
CA PHE A 279 5.58 13.54 -0.93
C PHE A 279 4.97 14.56 -1.89
N ALA A 280 3.84 15.15 -1.52
CA ALA A 280 3.15 16.10 -2.37
C ALA A 280 4.00 17.33 -2.72
N PRO A 281 4.61 18.08 -1.76
CA PRO A 281 5.47 19.20 -2.10
C PRO A 281 6.74 18.79 -2.87
N THR A 282 7.28 17.60 -2.64
CA THR A 282 8.45 17.09 -3.38
C THR A 282 8.12 16.80 -4.84
N LEU A 283 7.01 16.12 -5.10
CA LEU A 283 6.58 15.78 -6.46
C LEU A 283 6.14 17.04 -7.23
N ALA A 284 5.49 17.98 -6.56
CA ALA A 284 5.13 19.28 -7.15
C ALA A 284 6.39 20.08 -7.52
N GLU A 285 7.43 20.10 -6.68
CA GLU A 285 8.69 20.76 -6.99
C GLU A 285 9.39 20.15 -8.19
N PHE A 286 9.44 18.83 -8.29
CA PHE A 286 9.96 18.14 -9.50
C PHE A 286 9.14 18.50 -10.75
N ALA A 287 7.84 18.70 -10.62
CA ALA A 287 6.95 19.13 -11.69
C ALA A 287 7.11 20.63 -12.04
N GLY A 288 7.89 21.38 -11.27
CA GLY A 288 8.02 22.84 -11.44
C GLY A 288 6.78 23.61 -10.97
N VAL A 289 5.96 23.02 -10.12
CA VAL A 289 4.70 23.58 -9.62
C VAL A 289 4.83 23.86 -8.12
N LYS A 290 4.35 25.04 -7.69
CA LYS A 290 4.33 25.41 -6.28
C LYS A 290 3.04 24.92 -5.62
N MET A 291 3.17 24.23 -4.50
CA MET A 291 2.06 23.96 -3.58
C MET A 291 2.10 24.93 -2.41
N GLU A 292 0.98 25.56 -2.14
CA GLU A 292 0.84 26.48 -0.99
C GLU A 292 0.10 25.78 0.17
N ASN A 293 0.29 26.28 1.39
CA ASN A 293 -0.36 25.76 2.60
C ASN A 293 -0.11 24.28 2.89
N VAL A 294 1.07 23.78 2.52
CA VAL A 294 1.48 22.40 2.81
C VAL A 294 2.12 22.29 4.19
N GLN A 295 1.87 21.18 4.87
CA GLN A 295 2.47 20.86 6.17
C GLN A 295 3.83 20.17 6.03
N GLY A 296 4.08 19.51 4.91
CA GLY A 296 5.31 18.80 4.60
C GLY A 296 6.39 19.71 4.02
N HIS A 297 7.59 19.17 3.92
CA HIS A 297 8.75 19.81 3.31
C HIS A 297 9.21 19.02 2.09
N SER A 298 9.54 19.71 1.01
CA SER A 298 10.17 19.04 -0.13
C SER A 298 11.54 18.49 0.27
N PHE A 299 11.81 17.25 -0.12
CA PHE A 299 13.11 16.60 0.07
C PHE A 299 13.86 16.36 -1.26
N THR A 300 13.59 17.18 -2.27
CA THR A 300 14.34 17.14 -3.54
C THR A 300 15.82 17.30 -3.32
N GLY A 301 16.23 18.25 -2.46
CA GLY A 301 17.63 18.46 -2.10
C GLY A 301 18.28 17.24 -1.48
N ASN A 302 17.59 16.52 -0.59
CA ASN A 302 18.06 15.29 0.02
C ASN A 302 18.30 14.20 -1.05
N LEU A 303 17.36 14.05 -1.99
CA LEU A 303 17.48 13.10 -3.10
C LEU A 303 18.67 13.40 -4.02
N GLU A 304 19.00 14.68 -4.21
CA GLU A 304 20.17 15.13 -4.95
C GLU A 304 21.48 15.06 -4.16
N GLY A 305 21.42 14.68 -2.87
CA GLY A 305 22.58 14.59 -1.97
C GLY A 305 22.95 15.92 -1.29
N LYS A 306 21.99 16.83 -1.17
CA LYS A 306 22.15 18.15 -0.52
C LYS A 306 21.16 18.32 0.62
N THR A 307 21.25 17.47 1.64
CA THR A 307 20.40 17.55 2.83
C THR A 307 20.59 18.88 3.54
N PRO A 308 19.54 19.68 3.78
CA PRO A 308 19.61 20.90 4.58
C PRO A 308 20.14 20.62 6.00
N ALA A 309 20.96 21.52 6.54
CA ALA A 309 21.55 21.35 7.89
C ALA A 309 20.49 21.33 9.00
N ASP A 310 19.39 21.99 8.79
CA ASP A 310 18.22 22.07 9.68
C ASP A 310 17.13 21.05 9.37
N TRP A 311 17.43 20.04 8.53
CA TRP A 311 16.47 18.97 8.24
C TRP A 311 16.02 18.28 9.53
N ARG A 312 14.73 17.89 9.56
CA ARG A 312 14.11 17.31 10.76
C ARG A 312 14.88 16.11 11.32
N LYS A 313 14.94 16.03 12.64
CA LYS A 313 15.59 14.93 13.39
C LYS A 313 14.60 14.11 14.21
N GLU A 314 13.35 14.54 14.24
CA GLU A 314 12.27 13.95 15.02
C GLU A 314 10.95 14.03 14.25
N ILE A 315 10.02 13.15 14.60
CA ILE A 315 8.67 13.11 14.04
C ILE A 315 7.65 13.07 15.16
N TYR A 316 6.46 13.59 14.89
CA TYR A 316 5.30 13.43 15.76
C TYR A 316 4.37 12.39 15.16
N TYR A 317 3.99 11.39 15.97
CA TYR A 317 3.01 10.37 15.60
C TYR A 317 1.80 10.44 16.51
N ARG A 318 0.62 10.31 15.95
CA ARG A 318 -0.62 10.18 16.71
C ARG A 318 -1.51 9.14 16.07
N TYR A 319 -1.90 8.14 16.85
CA TYR A 319 -2.94 7.19 16.48
C TYR A 319 -4.23 7.56 17.21
N TRP A 320 -5.30 7.74 16.44
CA TRP A 320 -6.63 8.00 16.99
C TRP A 320 -7.35 6.66 17.15
N THR A 321 -7.63 6.29 18.40
CA THR A 321 -8.58 5.22 18.69
C THR A 321 -9.98 5.83 18.71
N ASN A 322 -10.91 5.22 17.98
CA ASN A 322 -12.32 5.52 18.08
C ASN A 322 -12.92 4.83 19.31
#